data_3f90919881ce7e776ea7d464bf0290c2
#
_entry.id   3f90919881ce7e776ea7d464bf0290c2
#
_cell.length_a   1.000
_cell.length_b   1.000
_cell.length_c   1.000
_cell.angle_alpha   90.00
_cell.angle_beta   90.00
_cell.angle_gamma   90.00
#
_symmetry.space_group_name_H-M   'P 1'
#
loop_
_entity.id
_entity.type
_entity.pdbx_description
1 polymer ?
#
loop_
_entity_poly.entity_id
_entity_poly.type
_entity_poly.pdbx_seq_one_letter_code
_entity_poly.pdbx_strand_id
1 'polypeptide(L)'
;MEISWRDLLTVLHGMGFGTIFMLAFSGAIGELYGAWSANPRATLDPRGQKMLRIYLVGMVVIAWLTVISGAYIIYPWYRAVPPAGITDLSAFPRNLLLSSPHTSGWHNVGMEWKENVAWIAPIVMTMVAYVYWKYGRGINKHPDMRRAVLIFTAVAFIATGIAGGFGVFLNKNAPVRGGATIQLMSGE
;
A
#
# COMPACT_ATOMS: atom_id res chain seq x y z
N MET A 1 -15.23 -22.39 10.63
CA MET A 1 -14.61 -21.57 9.56
C MET A 1 -13.10 -21.80 9.60
N GLU A 2 -12.50 -22.05 8.47
CA GLU A 2 -11.07 -22.30 8.35
C GLU A 2 -10.46 -21.24 7.44
N ILE A 3 -9.27 -20.76 7.78
CA ILE A 3 -8.47 -19.83 6.99
C ILE A 3 -7.02 -20.30 7.03
N SER A 4 -6.29 -20.20 5.92
CA SER A 4 -4.88 -20.49 5.95
C SER A 4 -4.09 -19.31 6.53
N TRP A 5 -2.93 -19.61 7.11
CA TRP A 5 -2.03 -18.56 7.60
C TRP A 5 -1.61 -17.58 6.50
N ARG A 6 -1.42 -18.09 5.27
CA ARG A 6 -1.07 -17.24 4.12
C ARG A 6 -2.22 -16.35 3.69
N ASP A 7 -3.48 -16.86 3.71
CA ASP A 7 -4.66 -16.04 3.42
C ASP A 7 -4.79 -14.90 4.44
N LEU A 8 -4.64 -15.21 5.73
CA LEU A 8 -4.70 -14.20 6.79
C LEU A 8 -3.66 -13.09 6.58
N LEU A 9 -2.42 -13.44 6.31
CA LEU A 9 -1.36 -12.44 6.08
C LEU A 9 -1.55 -11.68 4.77
N THR A 10 -2.10 -12.32 3.74
CA THR A 10 -2.45 -11.64 2.47
C THR A 10 -3.57 -10.61 2.67
N VAL A 11 -4.59 -10.95 3.46
CA VAL A 11 -5.67 -10.03 3.84
C VAL A 11 -5.12 -8.88 4.69
N LEU A 12 -4.26 -9.18 5.66
CA LEU A 12 -3.64 -8.14 6.50
C LEU A 12 -2.79 -7.18 5.67
N HIS A 13 -1.99 -7.69 4.72
CA HIS A 13 -1.21 -6.86 3.81
C HIS A 13 -2.10 -5.96 2.92
N GLY A 14 -3.07 -6.55 2.23
CA GLY A 14 -3.89 -5.82 1.25
C GLY A 14 -4.98 -4.98 1.89
N MET A 15 -5.86 -5.62 2.67
CA MET A 15 -7.01 -4.92 3.30
C MET A 15 -6.62 -4.23 4.60
N GLY A 16 -5.78 -4.82 5.42
CA GLY A 16 -5.31 -4.19 6.65
C GLY A 16 -4.47 -2.95 6.32
N PHE A 17 -3.22 -3.14 5.96
CA PHE A 17 -2.30 -2.03 5.75
C PHE A 17 -2.63 -1.21 4.49
N GLY A 18 -2.87 -1.87 3.35
CA GLY A 18 -3.09 -1.20 2.07
C GLY A 18 -4.35 -0.33 2.06
N THR A 19 -5.49 -0.85 2.50
CA THR A 19 -6.74 -0.10 2.52
C THR A 19 -6.72 1.03 3.55
N ILE A 20 -6.17 0.81 4.76
CA ILE A 20 -6.03 1.86 5.76
C ILE A 20 -5.17 3.00 5.22
N PHE A 21 -4.06 2.67 4.55
CA PHE A 21 -3.21 3.67 3.91
C PHE A 21 -3.97 4.47 2.84
N MET A 22 -4.74 3.80 1.98
CA MET A 22 -5.55 4.46 0.94
C MET A 22 -6.63 5.37 1.53
N LEU A 23 -7.33 4.93 2.57
CA LEU A 23 -8.34 5.74 3.26
C LEU A 23 -7.73 6.95 3.94
N ALA A 24 -6.54 6.81 4.51
CA ALA A 24 -5.82 7.90 5.14
C ALA A 24 -5.45 9.04 4.17
N PHE A 25 -5.31 8.77 2.86
CA PHE A 25 -5.04 9.82 1.87
C PHE A 25 -6.12 10.88 1.79
N SER A 26 -7.38 10.51 1.94
CA SER A 26 -8.50 11.49 1.89
C SER A 26 -8.33 12.58 2.95
N GLY A 27 -7.95 12.20 4.17
CA GLY A 27 -7.65 13.14 5.25
C GLY A 27 -6.39 13.97 4.97
N ALA A 28 -5.30 13.31 4.56
CA ALA A 28 -4.04 14.01 4.26
C ALA A 28 -4.20 15.05 3.13
N ILE A 29 -4.83 14.67 2.02
CA ILE A 29 -5.05 15.58 0.89
C ILE A 29 -5.99 16.70 1.31
N GLY A 30 -7.07 16.41 2.04
CA GLY A 30 -8.01 17.43 2.53
C GLY A 30 -7.31 18.48 3.41
N GLU A 31 -6.50 18.07 4.35
CA GLU A 31 -5.75 18.94 5.23
C GLU A 31 -4.66 19.73 4.50
N LEU A 32 -3.89 19.07 3.63
CA LEU A 32 -2.84 19.74 2.86
C LEU A 32 -3.42 20.69 1.82
N TYR A 33 -4.53 20.33 1.19
CA TYR A 33 -5.24 21.21 0.26
C TYR A 33 -5.92 22.38 0.98
N GLY A 34 -6.55 22.13 2.13
CA GLY A 34 -7.11 23.15 2.99
C GLY A 34 -6.05 24.19 3.40
N ALA A 35 -4.86 23.73 3.80
CA ALA A 35 -3.73 24.59 4.07
C ALA A 35 -3.21 25.36 2.84
N TRP A 36 -3.48 24.86 1.63
CA TRP A 36 -3.10 25.51 0.37
C TRP A 36 -4.13 26.51 -0.15
N SER A 37 -5.41 26.14 -0.13
CA SER A 37 -6.50 26.93 -0.71
C SER A 37 -7.03 27.98 0.24
N ALA A 38 -6.85 27.76 1.53
CA ALA A 38 -7.40 28.64 2.53
C ALA A 38 -6.61 29.93 2.67
N ASN A 39 -7.37 31.01 2.83
CA ASN A 39 -6.95 32.26 3.42
C ASN A 39 -5.73 32.07 4.36
N PRO A 40 -4.63 32.83 4.21
CA PRO A 40 -3.46 32.73 5.11
C PRO A 40 -3.79 32.82 6.59
N ARG A 41 -5.02 33.22 6.93
CA ARG A 41 -5.56 33.26 8.29
C ARG A 41 -6.13 31.93 8.81
N ALA A 42 -6.41 30.95 7.93
CA ALA A 42 -6.86 29.61 8.33
C ALA A 42 -5.67 28.69 8.63
N THR A 43 -4.79 29.16 9.48
CA THR A 43 -3.71 28.33 10.02
C THR A 43 -4.29 27.38 11.05
N LEU A 44 -4.04 26.06 10.86
CA LEU A 44 -4.29 25.09 11.91
C LEU A 44 -3.71 25.63 13.24
N ASP A 45 -4.46 25.50 14.31
CA ASP A 45 -3.97 25.80 15.64
C ASP A 45 -2.79 24.87 16.01
N PRO A 46 -2.06 25.12 17.08
CA PRO A 46 -0.93 24.26 17.47
C PRO A 46 -1.32 22.79 17.66
N ARG A 47 -2.56 22.53 18.09
CA ARG A 47 -3.07 21.17 18.31
C ARG A 47 -3.35 20.47 16.99
N GLY A 48 -4.00 21.15 16.06
CA GLY A 48 -4.25 20.62 14.71
C GLY A 48 -2.96 20.31 13.95
N GLN A 49 -1.93 21.13 14.11
CA GLN A 49 -0.62 20.85 13.52
C GLN A 49 0.07 19.63 14.11
N LYS A 50 0.01 19.48 15.45
CA LYS A 50 0.54 18.29 16.11
C LYS A 50 -0.19 17.03 15.60
N MET A 51 -1.51 17.09 15.50
CA MET A 51 -2.32 15.98 15.00
C MET A 51 -1.96 15.61 13.55
N LEU A 52 -1.81 16.60 12.66
CA LEU A 52 -1.42 16.33 11.27
C LEU A 52 -0.02 15.73 11.16
N ARG A 53 0.94 16.17 11.98
CA ARG A 53 2.26 15.55 12.05
C ARG A 53 2.19 14.08 12.44
N ILE A 54 1.45 13.75 13.50
CA ILE A 54 1.25 12.36 13.96
C ILE A 54 0.56 11.54 12.86
N TYR A 55 -0.45 12.11 12.24
CA TYR A 55 -1.20 11.47 11.16
C TYR A 55 -0.30 11.12 9.96
N LEU A 56 0.52 12.06 9.49
CA LEU A 56 1.46 11.82 8.39
C LEU A 56 2.53 10.79 8.76
N VAL A 57 3.04 10.81 10.00
CA VAL A 57 3.97 9.76 10.47
C VAL A 57 3.28 8.39 10.52
N GLY A 58 2.04 8.33 11.00
CA GLY A 58 1.24 7.09 10.98
C GLY A 58 1.07 6.55 9.56
N MET A 59 0.77 7.42 8.58
CA MET A 59 0.71 7.03 7.17
C MET A 59 2.03 6.47 6.65
N VAL A 60 3.16 7.09 7.01
CA VAL A 60 4.50 6.58 6.64
C VAL A 60 4.72 5.17 7.19
N VAL A 61 4.43 4.95 8.47
CA VAL A 61 4.56 3.63 9.10
C VAL A 61 3.71 2.59 8.38
N ILE A 62 2.45 2.89 8.12
CA ILE A 62 1.54 1.97 7.42
C ILE A 62 2.01 1.72 5.97
N ALA A 63 2.50 2.73 5.28
CA ALA A 63 3.05 2.59 3.93
C ALA A 63 4.25 1.63 3.90
N TRP A 64 5.19 1.79 4.83
CA TRP A 64 6.32 0.88 4.96
C TRP A 64 5.89 -0.54 5.35
N LEU A 65 4.96 -0.70 6.28
CA LEU A 65 4.40 -2.01 6.64
C LEU A 65 3.74 -2.69 5.43
N THR A 66 3.00 -1.93 4.61
CA THR A 66 2.40 -2.44 3.38
C THR A 66 3.46 -2.98 2.43
N VAL A 67 4.48 -2.19 2.10
CA VAL A 67 5.49 -2.60 1.12
C VAL A 67 6.39 -3.71 1.66
N ILE A 68 6.84 -3.62 2.92
CA ILE A 68 7.70 -4.63 3.54
C ILE A 68 6.95 -5.97 3.67
N SER A 69 5.70 -5.98 4.14
CA SER A 69 4.92 -7.22 4.22
C SER A 69 4.69 -7.84 2.84
N GLY A 70 4.45 -7.01 1.82
CA GLY A 70 4.34 -7.46 0.43
C GLY A 70 5.63 -8.09 -0.08
N ALA A 71 6.75 -7.38 0.06
CA ALA A 71 8.04 -7.78 -0.50
C ALA A 71 8.67 -8.99 0.22
N TYR A 72 8.57 -9.06 1.55
CA TYR A 72 9.29 -10.07 2.34
C TYR A 72 8.43 -11.21 2.87
N ILE A 73 7.10 -11.08 2.85
CA ILE A 73 6.18 -12.13 3.30
C ILE A 73 5.39 -12.70 2.12
N ILE A 74 4.64 -11.86 1.40
CA ILE A 74 3.73 -12.34 0.35
C ILE A 74 4.49 -12.72 -0.93
N TYR A 75 5.46 -11.92 -1.33
CA TYR A 75 6.20 -12.12 -2.56
C TYR A 75 7.00 -13.44 -2.64
N PRO A 76 7.69 -13.91 -1.58
CA PRO A 76 8.33 -15.23 -1.59
C PRO A 76 7.34 -16.37 -1.84
N TRP A 77 6.14 -16.30 -1.28
CA TRP A 77 5.09 -17.30 -1.53
C TRP A 77 4.55 -17.24 -2.95
N TYR A 78 4.38 -16.03 -3.47
CA TYR A 78 3.97 -15.82 -4.83
C TYR A 78 4.98 -16.40 -5.84
N ARG A 79 6.27 -16.29 -5.57
CA ARG A 79 7.36 -16.78 -6.43
C ARG A 79 7.80 -18.21 -6.15
N ALA A 80 7.14 -18.92 -5.26
CA ALA A 80 7.46 -20.32 -4.98
C ALA A 80 7.49 -21.14 -6.29
N VAL A 81 8.53 -21.97 -6.44
CA VAL A 81 8.72 -22.79 -7.63
C VAL A 81 8.08 -24.16 -7.41
N PRO A 82 7.24 -24.65 -8.33
CA PRO A 82 6.68 -26.00 -8.23
C PRO A 82 7.79 -27.06 -8.32
N PRO A 83 7.74 -28.13 -7.49
CA PRO A 83 8.60 -29.28 -7.66
C PRO A 83 8.44 -29.93 -9.04
N ALA A 84 9.51 -30.59 -9.51
CA ALA A 84 9.48 -31.28 -10.80
C ALA A 84 8.36 -32.36 -10.85
N GLY A 85 7.59 -32.36 -11.95
CA GLY A 85 6.51 -33.32 -12.16
C GLY A 85 5.14 -32.93 -11.59
N ILE A 86 5.01 -31.79 -10.90
CA ILE A 86 3.72 -31.29 -10.44
C ILE A 86 2.97 -30.64 -11.60
N THR A 87 1.73 -31.09 -11.84
CA THR A 87 0.81 -30.54 -12.84
C THR A 87 -0.19 -29.55 -12.22
N ASP A 88 -0.51 -29.70 -10.92
CA ASP A 88 -1.39 -28.77 -10.22
C ASP A 88 -0.61 -27.53 -9.76
N LEU A 89 -0.84 -26.42 -10.44
CA LEU A 89 -0.22 -25.13 -10.15
C LEU A 89 -1.01 -24.25 -9.17
N SER A 90 -2.08 -24.74 -8.57
CA SER A 90 -2.97 -23.96 -7.71
C SER A 90 -2.25 -23.35 -6.48
N ALA A 91 -1.18 -23.99 -5.99
CA ALA A 91 -0.35 -23.51 -4.89
C ALA A 91 0.85 -22.63 -5.33
N PHE A 92 1.00 -22.41 -6.64
CA PHE A 92 2.13 -21.70 -7.26
C PHE A 92 1.65 -20.52 -8.11
N PRO A 93 1.24 -19.40 -7.48
CA PRO A 93 0.52 -18.31 -8.14
C PRO A 93 1.20 -17.76 -9.38
N ARG A 94 2.52 -17.55 -9.33
CA ARG A 94 3.30 -17.07 -10.46
C ARG A 94 3.21 -18.03 -11.66
N ASN A 95 3.42 -19.30 -11.42
CA ASN A 95 3.40 -20.32 -12.48
C ASN A 95 1.99 -20.51 -13.05
N LEU A 96 0.97 -20.43 -12.19
CA LEU A 96 -0.42 -20.46 -12.59
C LEU A 96 -0.77 -19.30 -13.54
N LEU A 97 -0.36 -18.07 -13.22
CA LEU A 97 -0.57 -16.92 -14.10
C LEU A 97 0.16 -17.06 -15.44
N LEU A 98 1.39 -17.56 -15.42
CA LEU A 98 2.21 -17.72 -16.61
C LEU A 98 1.79 -18.90 -17.49
N SER A 99 0.99 -19.84 -16.99
CA SER A 99 0.52 -21.00 -17.75
C SER A 99 -0.51 -20.67 -18.84
N SER A 100 -1.09 -19.45 -18.82
CA SER A 100 -2.08 -19.03 -19.80
C SER A 100 -1.77 -17.63 -20.36
N PRO A 101 -1.86 -17.42 -21.68
CA PRO A 101 -1.70 -16.10 -22.30
C PRO A 101 -2.77 -15.09 -21.82
N HIS A 102 -3.93 -15.57 -21.34
CA HIS A 102 -5.00 -14.70 -20.83
C HIS A 102 -4.71 -14.15 -19.43
N THR A 103 -3.80 -14.77 -18.67
CA THR A 103 -3.47 -14.35 -17.29
C THR A 103 -2.03 -13.88 -17.12
N SER A 104 -1.13 -14.22 -18.06
CA SER A 104 0.29 -13.84 -17.98
C SER A 104 0.54 -12.34 -17.90
N GLY A 105 -0.35 -11.53 -18.50
CA GLY A 105 -0.28 -10.06 -18.41
C GLY A 105 -0.38 -9.53 -16.97
N TRP A 106 -1.09 -10.22 -16.08
CA TRP A 106 -1.16 -9.83 -14.66
C TRP A 106 0.19 -9.99 -13.97
N HIS A 107 0.99 -10.99 -14.34
CA HIS A 107 2.35 -11.10 -13.84
C HIS A 107 3.26 -10.06 -14.50
N ASN A 108 3.31 -10.03 -15.84
CA ASN A 108 4.28 -9.24 -16.59
C ASN A 108 4.12 -7.71 -16.41
N VAL A 109 2.91 -7.24 -16.11
CA VAL A 109 2.63 -5.82 -15.88
C VAL A 109 2.25 -5.56 -14.42
N GLY A 110 1.28 -6.31 -13.91
CA GLY A 110 0.72 -6.05 -12.58
C GLY A 110 1.72 -6.33 -11.46
N MET A 111 2.44 -7.45 -11.53
CA MET A 111 3.42 -7.78 -10.51
C MET A 111 4.68 -6.93 -10.64
N GLU A 112 5.17 -6.69 -11.87
CA GLU A 112 6.30 -5.79 -12.11
C GLU A 112 6.04 -4.37 -11.60
N TRP A 113 4.81 -3.86 -11.77
CA TRP A 113 4.41 -2.59 -11.16
C TRP A 113 4.54 -2.63 -9.65
N LYS A 114 4.05 -3.68 -9.00
CA LYS A 114 4.11 -3.81 -7.54
C LYS A 114 5.55 -3.95 -7.03
N GLU A 115 6.39 -4.64 -7.75
CA GLU A 115 7.80 -4.84 -7.39
C GLU A 115 8.62 -3.55 -7.49
N ASN A 116 8.36 -2.71 -8.48
CA ASN A 116 9.20 -1.56 -8.80
C ASN A 116 8.58 -0.22 -8.41
N VAL A 117 7.28 -0.03 -8.68
CA VAL A 117 6.62 1.27 -8.52
C VAL A 117 6.01 1.47 -7.13
N ALA A 118 5.59 0.39 -6.46
CA ALA A 118 4.97 0.51 -5.13
C ALA A 118 5.88 1.12 -4.06
N TRP A 119 7.21 1.03 -4.22
CA TRP A 119 8.19 1.65 -3.33
C TRP A 119 8.17 3.18 -3.35
N ILE A 120 7.66 3.78 -4.42
CA ILE A 120 7.51 5.24 -4.53
C ILE A 120 6.63 5.77 -3.38
N ALA A 121 5.57 5.06 -3.03
CA ALA A 121 4.63 5.53 -2.02
C ALA A 121 5.27 5.74 -0.63
N PRO A 122 5.94 4.75 0.02
CA PRO A 122 6.56 4.97 1.33
C PRO A 122 7.71 5.97 1.27
N ILE A 123 8.51 5.98 0.20
CA ILE A 123 9.63 6.92 0.03
C ILE A 123 9.11 8.36 -0.03
N VAL A 124 8.14 8.61 -0.90
CA VAL A 124 7.56 9.93 -1.10
C VAL A 124 6.80 10.39 0.15
N MET A 125 6.03 9.51 0.78
CA MET A 125 5.34 9.86 2.04
C MET A 125 6.29 10.16 3.18
N THR A 126 7.43 9.48 3.24
CA THR A 126 8.49 9.81 4.21
C THR A 126 9.02 11.23 3.99
N MET A 127 9.25 11.61 2.73
CA MET A 127 9.66 12.96 2.38
C MET A 127 8.58 14.00 2.73
N VAL A 128 7.32 13.74 2.41
CA VAL A 128 6.19 14.62 2.73
C VAL A 128 6.08 14.83 4.25
N ALA A 129 6.13 13.75 5.03
CA ALA A 129 6.08 13.82 6.48
C ALA A 129 7.28 14.59 7.07
N TYR A 130 8.49 14.36 6.54
CA TYR A 130 9.70 15.07 6.95
C TYR A 130 9.60 16.57 6.68
N VAL A 131 9.18 16.96 5.49
CA VAL A 131 9.02 18.38 5.12
C VAL A 131 7.99 19.04 6.03
N TYR A 132 6.84 18.40 6.24
CA TYR A 132 5.81 18.95 7.12
C TYR A 132 6.25 18.98 8.59
N TRP A 133 7.01 17.97 9.04
CA TRP A 133 7.58 17.97 10.39
C TRP A 133 8.53 19.14 10.61
N LYS A 134 9.43 19.37 9.65
CA LYS A 134 10.47 20.40 9.74
C LYS A 134 9.91 21.82 9.63
N TYR A 135 9.05 22.04 8.66
CA TYR A 135 8.58 23.40 8.34
C TYR A 135 7.22 23.73 8.98
N GLY A 136 6.35 22.76 9.19
CA GLY A 136 5.02 22.96 9.78
C GLY A 136 4.29 24.15 9.13
N ARG A 137 3.92 25.14 9.93
CA ARG A 137 3.31 26.40 9.45
C ARG A 137 4.19 27.21 8.50
N GLY A 138 5.50 27.07 8.61
CA GLY A 138 6.45 27.76 7.74
C GLY A 138 6.27 27.40 6.26
N ILE A 139 5.69 26.23 5.96
CA ILE A 139 5.41 25.81 4.58
C ILE A 139 4.48 26.78 3.85
N ASN A 140 3.62 27.51 4.58
CA ASN A 140 2.70 28.50 3.99
C ASN A 140 3.43 29.71 3.40
N LYS A 141 4.66 29.96 3.85
CA LYS A 141 5.53 31.02 3.31
C LYS A 141 6.25 30.60 2.02
N HIS A 142 6.18 29.31 1.65
CA HIS A 142 6.86 28.73 0.53
C HIS A 142 5.85 28.02 -0.41
N PRO A 143 5.20 28.76 -1.32
CA PRO A 143 4.13 28.24 -2.18
C PRO A 143 4.59 27.05 -3.03
N ASP A 144 5.83 27.07 -3.53
CA ASP A 144 6.37 25.98 -4.35
C ASP A 144 6.58 24.71 -3.55
N MET A 145 7.08 24.82 -2.32
CA MET A 145 7.23 23.66 -1.42
C MET A 145 5.87 23.05 -1.07
N ARG A 146 4.88 23.87 -0.81
CA ARG A 146 3.52 23.44 -0.53
C ARG A 146 2.88 22.72 -1.70
N ARG A 147 3.05 23.26 -2.93
CA ARG A 147 2.61 22.62 -4.16
C ARG A 147 3.31 21.28 -4.39
N ALA A 148 4.62 21.23 -4.17
CA ALA A 148 5.40 20.00 -4.29
C ALA A 148 4.90 18.91 -3.33
N VAL A 149 4.65 19.25 -2.06
CA VAL A 149 4.12 18.29 -1.06
C VAL A 149 2.77 17.73 -1.49
N LEU A 150 1.86 18.55 -2.03
CA LEU A 150 0.58 18.08 -2.56
C LEU A 150 0.75 17.15 -3.76
N ILE A 151 1.60 17.53 -4.73
CA ILE A 151 1.86 16.71 -5.91
C ILE A 151 2.45 15.36 -5.50
N PHE A 152 3.43 15.34 -4.63
CA PHE A 152 4.04 14.11 -4.16
C PHE A 152 3.06 13.23 -3.37
N THR A 153 2.19 13.83 -2.57
CA THR A 153 1.11 13.09 -1.90
C THR A 153 0.16 12.45 -2.92
N ALA A 154 -0.24 13.18 -3.96
CA ALA A 154 -1.09 12.66 -5.03
C ALA A 154 -0.39 11.54 -5.83
N VAL A 155 0.91 11.68 -6.12
CA VAL A 155 1.71 10.64 -6.78
C VAL A 155 1.75 9.36 -5.95
N ALA A 156 1.99 9.47 -4.64
CA ALA A 156 1.97 8.33 -3.73
C ALA A 156 0.60 7.64 -3.70
N PHE A 157 -0.48 8.42 -3.70
CA PHE A 157 -1.85 7.90 -3.76
C PHE A 157 -2.11 7.11 -5.05
N ILE A 158 -1.78 7.69 -6.21
CA ILE A 158 -1.98 7.05 -7.51
C ILE A 158 -1.16 5.77 -7.62
N ALA A 159 0.13 5.82 -7.24
CA ALA A 159 1.01 4.65 -7.27
C ALA A 159 0.47 3.50 -6.41
N THR A 160 -0.01 3.81 -5.20
CA THR A 160 -0.59 2.82 -4.29
C THR A 160 -1.94 2.30 -4.80
N GLY A 161 -2.79 3.18 -5.34
CA GLY A 161 -4.09 2.78 -5.89
C GLY A 161 -3.95 1.79 -7.04
N ILE A 162 -3.03 2.05 -7.97
CA ILE A 162 -2.72 1.14 -9.08
C ILE A 162 -2.15 -0.18 -8.54
N ALA A 163 -1.20 -0.13 -7.60
CA ALA A 163 -0.63 -1.34 -6.98
C ALA A 163 -1.69 -2.17 -6.24
N GLY A 164 -2.63 -1.51 -5.56
CA GLY A 164 -3.79 -2.15 -4.92
C GLY A 164 -4.71 -2.82 -5.92
N GLY A 165 -5.06 -2.14 -7.01
CA GLY A 165 -5.86 -2.69 -8.11
C GLY A 165 -5.22 -3.93 -8.72
N PHE A 166 -3.93 -3.89 -9.04
CA PHE A 166 -3.19 -5.06 -9.50
C PHE A 166 -3.19 -6.18 -8.45
N GLY A 167 -3.05 -5.85 -7.15
CA GLY A 167 -3.12 -6.84 -6.08
C GLY A 167 -4.44 -7.60 -6.05
N VAL A 168 -5.56 -6.91 -6.24
CA VAL A 168 -6.90 -7.54 -6.31
C VAL A 168 -7.00 -8.49 -7.51
N PHE A 169 -6.58 -8.06 -8.70
CA PHE A 169 -6.65 -8.90 -9.90
C PHE A 169 -5.68 -10.09 -9.86
N LEU A 170 -4.48 -9.89 -9.35
CA LEU A 170 -3.52 -10.97 -9.10
C LEU A 170 -4.12 -12.03 -8.17
N ASN A 171 -4.65 -11.61 -7.02
CA ASN A 171 -5.23 -12.53 -6.05
C ASN A 171 -6.50 -13.22 -6.56
N LYS A 172 -7.30 -12.54 -7.40
CA LYS A 172 -8.48 -13.12 -8.02
C LYS A 172 -8.13 -14.26 -8.99
N ASN A 173 -7.06 -14.10 -9.78
CA ASN A 173 -6.66 -15.06 -10.81
C ASN A 173 -5.71 -16.15 -10.28
N ALA A 174 -4.88 -15.83 -9.29
CA ALA A 174 -3.93 -16.77 -8.71
C ALA A 174 -3.72 -16.42 -7.22
N PRO A 175 -4.63 -16.82 -6.33
CA PRO A 175 -4.52 -16.56 -4.91
C PRO A 175 -3.30 -17.25 -4.29
N VAL A 176 -2.65 -16.59 -3.34
CA VAL A 176 -1.55 -17.15 -2.55
C VAL A 176 -2.15 -18.08 -1.48
N ARG A 177 -2.24 -19.36 -1.79
CA ARG A 177 -2.84 -20.37 -0.91
C ARG A 177 -1.78 -21.17 -0.15
N GLY A 178 -2.23 -21.88 0.89
CA GLY A 178 -1.41 -22.83 1.66
C GLY A 178 -0.90 -22.28 2.99
N GLY A 179 -0.02 -23.04 3.63
CA GLY A 179 0.39 -22.82 5.02
C GLY A 179 -0.49 -23.57 6.01
N ALA A 180 -0.21 -23.40 7.32
CA ALA A 180 -1.01 -24.02 8.39
C ALA A 180 -2.44 -23.47 8.38
N THR A 181 -3.40 -24.35 8.60
CA THR A 181 -4.81 -23.99 8.74
C THR A 181 -5.10 -23.52 10.16
N ILE A 182 -5.83 -22.41 10.26
CA ILE A 182 -6.32 -21.84 11.51
C ILE A 182 -7.83 -22.05 11.57
N GLN A 183 -8.31 -22.70 12.62
CA GLN A 183 -9.75 -22.78 12.90
C GLN A 183 -10.19 -21.52 13.65
N LEU A 184 -11.03 -20.70 13.01
CA LEU A 184 -11.55 -19.47 13.60
C LEU A 184 -12.74 -19.73 14.55
N MET A 185 -13.46 -20.84 14.35
CA MET A 185 -14.51 -21.33 15.24
C MET A 185 -14.47 -22.87 15.19
N SER A 186 -14.23 -23.50 16.32
CA SER A 186 -14.58 -24.90 16.54
C SER A 186 -16.10 -24.93 16.62
N GLY A 187 -16.77 -25.56 15.64
CA GLY A 187 -18.19 -25.87 15.79
C GLY A 187 -18.37 -26.76 17.02
N GLU A 188 -19.10 -26.30 18.02
CA GLU A 188 -19.75 -27.16 19.01
C GLU A 188 -20.89 -27.93 18.34
#